data_dde34d04fa0dad2802a904bd4b24f03e
#
_entry.id   dde34d04fa0dad2802a904bd4b24f03e
#
_cell.length_a   1.000
_cell.length_b   1.000
_cell.length_c   1.000
_cell.angle_alpha   90.00
_cell.angle_beta   90.00
_cell.angle_gamma   90.00
#
_symmetry.space_group_name_H-M   'P 1'
#
loop_
_entity.id
_entity.type
_entity.pdbx_description
1 polymer ?
#
loop_
_entity_poly.entity_id
_entity_poly.type
_entity_poly.pdbx_seq_one_letter_code
_entity_poly.pdbx_strand_id
1 'polypeptide(L)'
;YQRDKAEPYDEVFQRWDRYNRIGPDKYVGGMRRPANYRITVEVSAHNPRQGAWGNWTVREGGLIHQGRQSPEESFEIGLYLQRFEHSRGPRHHRIKRWTLPGDGRKRTFSFETWIDNPWSTWIGWENGPWFRHNAWHILLEQWYPKEYEKIDRKQKDFKKEVAEVLFKQGYLGPTLRVHSYRIEALPGEWPPKSHAALYGTGSIEEADLQKLFHAFAERAYRRPVELHEMDSFVDLAQQLVADGNSKQEAMKAAYVAILCSPDFIYLQQNSGKLNDFALASRLSYFLWSSMPDEELMKLAREGKLSDGDELKRQTERMLKDPKAAAFTRHFPERWLKLYELGRMEPDKRGPFGHYFRVKDYLVPQVDAFFRDVLENNGPIRHFIDSDYT
;
A
#
# COMPACT_ATOMS: atom_id res chain seq x y z
N TYR A 1 13.10 -13.51 -13.14
CA TYR A 1 12.93 -14.91 -12.74
C TYR A 1 11.91 -15.54 -13.67
N GLN A 2 12.35 -16.51 -14.45
CA GLN A 2 11.47 -17.35 -15.27
C GLN A 2 11.64 -18.76 -14.72
N ARG A 3 10.56 -19.35 -14.24
CA ARG A 3 10.58 -20.73 -13.74
C ARG A 3 10.32 -21.66 -14.92
N ASP A 4 11.39 -22.22 -15.47
CA ASP A 4 11.32 -23.33 -16.41
C ASP A 4 11.12 -24.63 -15.64
N LYS A 5 9.89 -24.98 -15.31
CA LYS A 5 9.55 -26.31 -14.80
C LYS A 5 8.32 -26.85 -15.51
N ALA A 6 8.31 -28.16 -15.63
CA ALA A 6 7.36 -28.97 -16.40
C ALA A 6 5.88 -28.86 -15.97
N GLU A 7 5.56 -28.07 -14.96
CA GLU A 7 4.18 -27.80 -14.54
C GLU A 7 3.75 -26.40 -15.03
N PRO A 8 2.58 -26.29 -15.69
CA PRO A 8 2.17 -25.06 -16.37
C PRO A 8 1.74 -23.93 -15.42
N TYR A 9 1.72 -24.13 -14.10
CA TYR A 9 1.38 -23.12 -13.11
C TYR A 9 1.80 -23.53 -11.69
N ASP A 10 2.03 -22.54 -10.83
CA ASP A 10 2.09 -22.74 -9.38
C ASP A 10 0.70 -22.50 -8.78
N GLU A 11 0.07 -23.50 -8.20
CA GLU A 11 -1.17 -23.29 -7.47
C GLU A 11 -0.88 -22.68 -6.10
N VAL A 12 -1.50 -21.54 -5.84
CA VAL A 12 -1.53 -20.97 -4.52
C VAL A 12 -2.66 -21.63 -3.76
N PHE A 13 -2.34 -22.75 -3.20
CA PHE A 13 -3.07 -23.21 -2.04
C PHE A 13 -2.59 -22.38 -0.85
N GLN A 14 -3.37 -22.30 0.20
CA GLN A 14 -2.92 -21.74 1.48
C GLN A 14 -1.77 -22.58 2.03
N ARG A 15 -0.61 -22.39 1.42
CA ARG A 15 0.60 -23.01 1.93
C ARG A 15 0.90 -22.46 3.31
N TRP A 16 1.45 -23.26 4.17
CA TRP A 16 2.04 -23.13 5.51
C TRP A 16 2.66 -21.78 5.91
N ASP A 17 2.67 -20.81 5.01
CA ASP A 17 3.15 -19.48 5.25
C ASP A 17 1.96 -18.56 5.58
N ARG A 18 2.07 -17.80 6.67
CA ARG A 18 1.07 -16.86 7.17
C ARG A 18 0.55 -15.85 6.14
N TYR A 19 1.08 -15.86 4.92
CA TYR A 19 0.91 -14.77 3.99
C TYR A 19 0.52 -15.17 2.56
N ASN A 20 0.26 -16.45 2.26
CA ASN A 20 -0.13 -16.90 0.89
C ASN A 20 0.73 -16.26 -0.22
N ARG A 21 2.05 -16.38 -0.12
CA ARG A 21 3.00 -15.65 -0.94
C ARG A 21 3.46 -16.46 -2.14
N ILE A 22 3.52 -15.78 -3.28
CA ILE A 22 4.29 -16.24 -4.44
C ILE A 22 5.25 -15.15 -4.87
N GLY A 23 6.47 -15.53 -5.08
CA GLY A 23 7.55 -14.68 -5.55
C GLY A 23 8.80 -15.48 -5.80
N PRO A 24 9.85 -14.85 -6.29
CA PRO A 24 11.14 -15.48 -6.38
C PRO A 24 11.51 -16.05 -4.99
N ASP A 25 12.08 -17.25 -4.98
CA ASP A 25 12.36 -18.04 -3.78
C ASP A 25 12.88 -17.18 -2.62
N LYS A 26 12.56 -17.61 -1.39
CA LYS A 26 12.94 -16.95 -0.12
C LYS A 26 14.40 -16.53 0.00
N TYR A 27 15.25 -17.05 -0.87
CA TYR A 27 16.72 -16.93 -0.85
C TYR A 27 17.29 -16.18 -2.04
N VAL A 28 16.49 -15.70 -2.98
CA VAL A 28 17.00 -14.77 -3.98
C VAL A 28 17.20 -13.44 -3.26
N GLY A 29 18.43 -13.14 -2.92
CA GLY A 29 18.82 -11.83 -2.40
C GLY A 29 18.15 -10.76 -3.25
N GLY A 30 17.65 -9.68 -2.62
CA GLY A 30 16.85 -8.64 -3.27
C GLY A 30 17.42 -8.15 -4.60
N MET A 31 16.79 -7.20 -5.24
CA MET A 31 17.24 -6.66 -6.53
C MET A 31 18.73 -6.33 -6.47
N ARG A 32 19.49 -6.79 -7.45
CA ARG A 32 20.96 -6.65 -7.45
C ARG A 32 21.42 -5.20 -7.59
N ARG A 33 20.57 -4.35 -8.18
CA ARG A 33 20.83 -2.93 -8.35
C ARG A 33 19.54 -2.13 -8.20
N PRO A 34 19.60 -0.90 -7.70
CA PRO A 34 18.48 0.02 -7.75
C PRO A 34 18.13 0.35 -9.21
N ALA A 35 16.88 0.21 -9.58
CA ALA A 35 16.38 0.54 -10.92
C ALA A 35 14.85 0.65 -10.92
N ASN A 36 14.29 1.17 -12.01
CA ASN A 36 12.89 0.93 -12.34
C ASN A 36 12.74 -0.51 -12.82
N TYR A 37 11.81 -1.23 -12.24
CA TYR A 37 11.49 -2.60 -12.59
C TYR A 37 10.05 -2.69 -13.07
N ARG A 38 9.84 -3.47 -14.12
CA ARG A 38 8.50 -3.94 -14.50
C ARG A 38 8.29 -5.32 -13.90
N ILE A 39 7.25 -5.46 -13.10
CA ILE A 39 6.79 -6.73 -12.55
C ILE A 39 5.57 -7.13 -13.34
N THR A 40 5.62 -8.28 -13.99
CA THR A 40 4.52 -8.82 -14.78
C THR A 40 4.12 -10.17 -14.19
N VAL A 41 2.83 -10.35 -13.91
CA VAL A 41 2.27 -11.59 -13.38
C VAL A 41 1.14 -12.07 -14.26
N GLU A 42 1.16 -13.33 -14.64
CA GLU A 42 0.05 -14.00 -15.31
C GLU A 42 -0.64 -14.93 -14.33
N VAL A 43 -1.90 -14.69 -14.07
CA VAL A 43 -2.68 -15.38 -13.04
C VAL A 43 -4.06 -15.78 -13.56
N SER A 44 -4.62 -16.83 -12.96
CA SER A 44 -6.04 -17.17 -13.09
C SER A 44 -6.62 -17.52 -11.73
N ALA A 45 -7.86 -17.10 -11.49
CA ALA A 45 -8.58 -17.42 -10.28
C ALA A 45 -9.74 -18.35 -10.58
N HIS A 46 -9.84 -19.42 -9.82
CA HIS A 46 -10.86 -20.45 -9.99
C HIS A 46 -11.73 -20.47 -8.76
N ASN A 47 -12.98 -20.04 -8.92
CA ASN A 47 -13.98 -20.12 -7.85
C ASN A 47 -15.00 -21.18 -8.24
N PRO A 48 -14.99 -22.36 -7.62
CA PRO A 48 -15.94 -23.41 -7.92
C PRO A 48 -17.35 -22.98 -7.55
N ARG A 49 -18.27 -22.96 -8.52
CA ARG A 49 -19.67 -22.53 -8.33
C ARG A 49 -20.52 -23.48 -7.49
N GLN A 50 -20.00 -24.63 -7.07
CA GLN A 50 -20.79 -25.64 -6.36
C GLN A 50 -20.38 -25.76 -4.89
N GLY A 51 -21.28 -25.36 -4.05
CA GLY A 51 -21.73 -25.95 -2.80
C GLY A 51 -20.76 -26.09 -1.61
N ALA A 52 -19.46 -26.05 -1.80
CA ALA A 52 -18.52 -26.31 -0.70
C ALA A 52 -18.22 -25.07 0.17
N TRP A 53 -18.58 -23.88 -0.29
CA TRP A 53 -18.13 -22.61 0.31
C TRP A 53 -19.10 -21.97 1.29
N GLY A 54 -20.38 -22.12 1.05
CA GLY A 54 -21.38 -21.34 1.78
C GLY A 54 -21.59 -21.73 3.24
N ASN A 55 -21.19 -22.95 3.63
CA ASN A 55 -21.67 -23.54 4.88
C ASN A 55 -20.62 -24.15 5.81
N TRP A 56 -19.33 -23.98 5.52
CA TRP A 56 -18.36 -24.51 6.48
C TRP A 56 -18.00 -23.51 7.57
N THR A 57 -18.27 -23.91 8.78
CA THR A 57 -17.97 -23.17 10.00
C THR A 57 -16.95 -23.96 10.79
N VAL A 58 -15.73 -23.43 10.87
CA VAL A 58 -14.66 -24.02 11.68
C VAL A 58 -14.69 -23.40 13.07
N ARG A 59 -14.89 -24.22 14.11
CA ARG A 59 -14.70 -23.82 15.50
C ARG A 59 -13.31 -24.20 15.97
N GLU A 60 -12.46 -23.21 16.24
CA GLU A 60 -11.15 -23.41 16.84
C GLU A 60 -10.99 -22.48 18.04
N GLY A 61 -10.74 -23.03 19.23
CA GLY A 61 -10.56 -22.26 20.44
C GLY A 61 -11.74 -21.32 20.79
N GLY A 62 -12.97 -21.69 20.41
CA GLY A 62 -14.18 -20.87 20.59
C GLY A 62 -14.41 -19.83 19.50
N LEU A 63 -13.51 -19.70 18.53
CA LEU A 63 -13.66 -18.84 17.37
C LEU A 63 -14.35 -19.57 16.22
N ILE A 64 -15.30 -18.88 15.58
CA ILE A 64 -15.97 -19.37 14.37
C ILE A 64 -15.26 -18.76 13.17
N HIS A 65 -14.58 -19.59 12.38
CA HIS A 65 -14.03 -19.19 11.08
C HIS A 65 -15.03 -19.59 10.01
N GLN A 66 -15.53 -18.59 9.28
CA GLN A 66 -16.37 -18.81 8.10
C GLN A 66 -15.54 -18.55 6.86
N GLY A 67 -15.70 -19.38 5.83
CA GLY A 67 -15.17 -19.09 4.52
C GLY A 67 -15.74 -17.77 4.02
N ARG A 68 -14.87 -16.81 3.69
CA ARG A 68 -15.28 -15.44 3.33
C ARG A 68 -15.57 -15.25 1.86
N GLN A 69 -15.33 -16.25 1.03
CA GLN A 69 -15.46 -16.06 -0.41
C GLN A 69 -16.74 -16.68 -0.92
N SER A 70 -17.66 -15.86 -1.40
CA SER A 70 -18.82 -16.33 -2.15
C SER A 70 -18.38 -16.70 -3.59
N PRO A 71 -19.12 -17.57 -4.29
CA PRO A 71 -18.85 -17.91 -5.70
C PRO A 71 -18.81 -16.68 -6.64
N GLU A 72 -19.39 -15.57 -6.21
CA GLU A 72 -19.50 -14.32 -6.98
C GLU A 72 -18.41 -13.32 -6.62
N GLU A 73 -17.65 -13.56 -5.53
CA GLU A 73 -16.64 -12.64 -5.04
C GLU A 73 -15.38 -12.68 -5.87
N SER A 74 -14.88 -11.50 -6.23
CA SER A 74 -13.63 -11.36 -6.94
C SER A 74 -12.44 -11.65 -6.03
N PHE A 75 -11.34 -12.11 -6.61
CA PHE A 75 -10.07 -12.29 -5.91
C PHE A 75 -9.30 -10.97 -5.86
N GLU A 76 -8.77 -10.62 -4.72
CA GLU A 76 -7.89 -9.48 -4.58
C GLU A 76 -6.43 -9.92 -4.44
N ILE A 77 -5.59 -9.42 -5.34
CA ILE A 77 -4.17 -9.75 -5.39
C ILE A 77 -3.36 -8.51 -5.07
N GLY A 78 -2.52 -8.59 -4.05
CA GLY A 78 -1.58 -7.54 -3.68
C GLY A 78 -0.18 -7.83 -4.23
N LEU A 79 0.47 -6.83 -4.81
CA LEU A 79 1.91 -6.83 -5.08
C LEU A 79 2.62 -6.13 -3.93
N TYR A 80 3.65 -6.78 -3.40
CA TYR A 80 4.38 -6.33 -2.22
C TYR A 80 5.86 -6.19 -2.48
N LEU A 81 6.47 -5.21 -1.82
CA LEU A 81 7.91 -5.17 -1.59
C LEU A 81 8.21 -5.78 -0.23
N GLN A 82 9.31 -6.52 -0.15
CA GLN A 82 9.80 -7.15 1.07
C GLN A 82 11.28 -6.86 1.25
N ARG A 83 11.68 -6.51 2.46
CA ARG A 83 13.07 -6.41 2.90
C ARG A 83 13.24 -7.22 4.19
N PHE A 84 14.29 -8.03 4.25
CA PHE A 84 14.66 -8.75 5.46
C PHE A 84 15.57 -7.87 6.32
N GLU A 85 15.15 -7.58 7.52
CA GLU A 85 15.98 -6.97 8.57
C GLU A 85 16.31 -8.01 9.62
N HIS A 86 17.60 -8.26 9.86
CA HIS A 86 18.08 -9.36 10.71
C HIS A 86 17.52 -9.35 12.14
N SER A 87 17.14 -8.18 12.68
CA SER A 87 16.68 -8.04 14.06
C SER A 87 15.16 -7.88 14.25
N ARG A 88 14.41 -7.57 13.19
CA ARG A 88 12.98 -7.19 13.30
C ARG A 88 12.03 -8.01 12.43
N GLY A 89 12.54 -8.99 11.73
CA GLY A 89 11.76 -9.75 10.75
C GLY A 89 11.51 -8.97 9.45
N PRO A 90 10.75 -9.56 8.52
CA PRO A 90 10.52 -8.95 7.21
C PRO A 90 9.57 -7.76 7.29
N ARG A 91 9.94 -6.65 6.67
CA ARG A 91 9.02 -5.55 6.39
C ARG A 91 8.36 -5.76 5.05
N HIS A 92 7.05 -5.55 5.01
CA HIS A 92 6.24 -5.69 3.81
C HIS A 92 5.51 -4.39 3.50
N HIS A 93 5.58 -3.93 2.24
CA HIS A 93 4.82 -2.79 1.77
C HIS A 93 4.02 -3.22 0.55
N ARG A 94 2.68 -3.12 0.60
CA ARG A 94 1.85 -3.29 -0.57
C ARG A 94 2.00 -2.07 -1.48
N ILE A 95 2.41 -2.32 -2.73
CA ILE A 95 2.63 -1.26 -3.73
C ILE A 95 1.54 -1.22 -4.78
N LYS A 96 0.82 -2.33 -5.00
CA LYS A 96 -0.29 -2.41 -5.94
C LYS A 96 -1.31 -3.46 -5.51
N ARG A 97 -2.57 -3.27 -5.87
CA ARG A 97 -3.65 -4.24 -5.76
C ARG A 97 -4.34 -4.39 -7.10
N TRP A 98 -4.75 -5.60 -7.44
CA TRP A 98 -5.57 -5.92 -8.58
C TRP A 98 -6.75 -6.79 -8.17
N THR A 99 -7.86 -6.61 -8.87
CA THR A 99 -9.07 -7.42 -8.71
C THR A 99 -9.18 -8.39 -9.88
N LEU A 100 -9.43 -9.66 -9.58
CA LEU A 100 -9.46 -10.76 -10.53
C LEU A 100 -10.75 -11.55 -10.36
N PRO A 101 -11.62 -11.65 -11.42
CA PRO A 101 -12.78 -12.52 -11.36
C PRO A 101 -12.40 -13.99 -11.21
N GLY A 102 -13.22 -14.75 -10.48
CA GLY A 102 -13.02 -16.19 -10.25
C GLY A 102 -13.45 -17.12 -11.42
N ASP A 103 -13.34 -16.65 -12.66
CA ASP A 103 -13.86 -17.30 -13.87
C ASP A 103 -12.87 -18.29 -14.55
N GLY A 104 -11.72 -18.51 -13.96
CA GLY A 104 -10.69 -19.41 -14.47
C GLY A 104 -9.87 -18.88 -15.64
N ARG A 105 -10.17 -17.69 -16.16
CA ARG A 105 -9.44 -17.12 -17.30
C ARG A 105 -8.12 -16.54 -16.87
N LYS A 106 -7.07 -16.77 -17.66
CA LYS A 106 -5.77 -16.14 -17.47
C LYS A 106 -5.83 -14.63 -17.72
N ARG A 107 -5.18 -13.89 -16.85
CA ARG A 107 -5.02 -12.43 -16.96
C ARG A 107 -3.60 -12.03 -16.63
N THR A 108 -3.10 -11.07 -17.36
CA THR A 108 -1.77 -10.51 -17.15
C THR A 108 -1.90 -9.13 -16.50
N PHE A 109 -1.21 -8.95 -15.40
CA PHE A 109 -1.07 -7.67 -14.72
C PHE A 109 0.38 -7.22 -14.76
N SER A 110 0.58 -5.93 -14.93
CA SER A 110 1.91 -5.34 -14.93
C SER A 110 1.96 -4.08 -14.08
N PHE A 111 3.08 -3.86 -13.41
CA PHE A 111 3.32 -2.66 -12.62
C PHE A 111 4.79 -2.26 -12.69
N GLU A 112 5.03 -0.97 -12.87
CA GLU A 112 6.37 -0.42 -12.92
C GLU A 112 6.63 0.39 -11.66
N THR A 113 7.78 0.14 -11.03
CA THR A 113 8.16 0.85 -9.82
C THR A 113 9.67 0.84 -9.64
N TRP A 114 10.17 1.87 -8.94
CA TRP A 114 11.55 1.88 -8.46
C TRP A 114 11.71 0.89 -7.30
N ILE A 115 12.75 0.08 -7.38
CA ILE A 115 13.09 -0.87 -6.32
C ILE A 115 14.57 -0.73 -5.99
N ASP A 116 14.87 -0.47 -4.72
CA ASP A 116 16.22 -0.43 -4.19
C ASP A 116 16.74 -1.83 -3.81
N ASN A 117 18.07 -1.97 -3.76
CA ASN A 117 18.70 -3.11 -3.10
C ASN A 117 18.60 -2.93 -1.56
N PRO A 118 18.24 -3.92 -0.75
CA PRO A 118 17.99 -5.33 -1.06
C PRO A 118 16.49 -5.72 -1.08
N TRP A 119 15.61 -4.88 -1.58
CA TRP A 119 14.19 -5.19 -1.65
C TRP A 119 13.91 -6.30 -2.68
N SER A 120 12.96 -7.16 -2.38
CA SER A 120 12.40 -8.17 -3.27
C SER A 120 10.89 -7.99 -3.42
N THR A 121 10.29 -8.63 -4.41
CA THR A 121 8.86 -8.55 -4.67
C THR A 121 8.18 -9.90 -4.51
N TRP A 122 6.92 -9.89 -4.14
CA TRP A 122 6.06 -11.05 -4.10
C TRP A 122 4.59 -10.65 -4.28
N ILE A 123 3.75 -11.60 -4.67
CA ILE A 123 2.30 -11.40 -4.73
C ILE A 123 1.60 -12.21 -3.64
N GLY A 124 0.50 -11.67 -3.12
CA GLY A 124 -0.33 -12.32 -2.12
C GLY A 124 -1.79 -12.27 -2.50
N TRP A 125 -2.54 -13.28 -2.12
CA TRP A 125 -3.98 -13.31 -2.21
C TRP A 125 -4.57 -12.69 -0.93
N GLU A 126 -5.12 -11.47 -1.03
CA GLU A 126 -5.49 -10.66 0.14
C GLU A 126 -6.82 -11.05 0.78
N ASN A 127 -7.83 -11.36 -0.03
CA ASN A 127 -9.14 -11.78 0.47
C ASN A 127 -9.35 -13.29 0.43
N GLY A 128 -8.28 -14.06 0.27
CA GLY A 128 -8.32 -15.52 0.28
C GLY A 128 -8.75 -16.07 1.63
N PRO A 129 -9.31 -17.28 1.67
CA PRO A 129 -9.68 -17.92 2.90
C PRO A 129 -8.44 -18.10 3.77
N TRP A 130 -8.47 -17.57 4.99
CA TRP A 130 -7.36 -17.66 5.92
C TRP A 130 -7.52 -18.91 6.79
N PHE A 131 -6.71 -19.93 6.50
CA PHE A 131 -6.69 -21.15 7.33
C PHE A 131 -5.47 -21.11 8.25
N ARG A 132 -5.71 -21.16 9.56
CA ARG A 132 -4.66 -21.55 10.50
C ARG A 132 -4.31 -23.02 10.26
N HIS A 133 -3.13 -23.43 10.74
CA HIS A 133 -2.58 -24.78 10.57
C HIS A 133 -3.52 -25.95 10.89
N ASN A 134 -4.67 -25.69 11.51
CA ASN A 134 -5.62 -26.70 11.93
C ASN A 134 -6.85 -26.86 11.01
N ALA A 135 -7.02 -26.00 10.01
CA ALA A 135 -8.23 -26.05 9.20
C ALA A 135 -8.24 -27.16 8.15
N TRP A 136 -7.07 -27.60 7.71
CA TRP A 136 -6.98 -28.67 6.72
C TRP A 136 -7.63 -29.98 7.21
N HIS A 137 -7.44 -30.35 8.48
CA HIS A 137 -8.05 -31.55 9.03
C HIS A 137 -9.58 -31.47 9.09
N ILE A 138 -10.12 -30.29 9.34
CA ILE A 138 -11.57 -30.07 9.36
C ILE A 138 -12.15 -30.18 7.94
N LEU A 139 -11.48 -29.61 6.96
CA LEU A 139 -11.89 -29.74 5.56
C LEU A 139 -11.80 -31.18 5.08
N LEU A 140 -10.73 -31.90 5.43
CA LEU A 140 -10.58 -33.29 5.07
C LEU A 140 -11.66 -34.15 5.76
N GLU A 141 -11.91 -33.93 7.04
CA GLU A 141 -12.97 -34.61 7.79
C GLU A 141 -14.34 -34.35 7.20
N GLN A 142 -14.64 -33.13 6.81
CA GLN A 142 -15.93 -32.73 6.25
C GLN A 142 -16.15 -33.25 4.83
N TRP A 143 -15.14 -33.17 3.98
CA TRP A 143 -15.28 -33.50 2.55
C TRP A 143 -14.94 -34.96 2.24
N TYR A 144 -14.02 -35.55 2.99
CA TYR A 144 -13.48 -36.89 2.79
C TYR A 144 -13.31 -37.64 4.12
N PRO A 145 -14.41 -37.90 4.86
CA PRO A 145 -14.34 -38.48 6.20
C PRO A 145 -13.64 -39.83 6.24
N LYS A 146 -13.87 -40.67 5.23
CA LYS A 146 -13.21 -42.01 5.15
C LYS A 146 -11.68 -41.93 5.00
N GLU A 147 -11.19 -40.90 4.34
CA GLU A 147 -9.75 -40.69 4.20
C GLU A 147 -9.17 -40.04 5.46
N TYR A 148 -9.93 -39.18 6.13
CA TYR A 148 -9.54 -38.59 7.39
C TYR A 148 -9.38 -39.63 8.52
N GLU A 149 -10.26 -40.64 8.58
CA GLU A 149 -10.20 -41.72 9.57
C GLU A 149 -8.92 -42.56 9.46
N LYS A 150 -8.29 -42.64 8.29
CA LYS A 150 -7.06 -43.37 8.03
C LYS A 150 -5.81 -42.68 8.56
N ILE A 151 -5.88 -41.41 8.92
CA ILE A 151 -4.74 -40.60 9.34
C ILE A 151 -4.50 -40.75 10.85
N ASP A 152 -3.26 -41.11 11.23
CA ASP A 152 -2.85 -41.15 12.62
C ASP A 152 -2.60 -39.73 13.17
N ARG A 153 -3.53 -39.26 13.99
CA ARG A 153 -3.51 -37.93 14.61
C ARG A 153 -2.40 -37.71 15.64
N LYS A 154 -1.73 -38.76 16.07
CA LYS A 154 -0.64 -38.71 17.05
C LYS A 154 0.73 -38.48 16.40
N GLN A 155 0.81 -38.61 15.09
CA GLN A 155 2.07 -38.38 14.36
C GLN A 155 2.49 -36.93 14.40
N LYS A 156 3.81 -36.70 14.48
CA LYS A 156 4.42 -35.34 14.47
C LYS A 156 4.06 -34.55 13.22
N ASP A 157 3.95 -35.21 12.07
CA ASP A 157 3.68 -34.62 10.77
C ASP A 157 2.21 -34.73 10.32
N PHE A 158 1.30 -35.05 11.26
CA PHE A 158 -0.15 -35.16 11.02
C PHE A 158 -0.71 -34.08 10.10
N LYS A 159 -0.36 -32.81 10.34
CA LYS A 159 -0.88 -31.68 9.56
C LYS A 159 -0.42 -31.69 8.10
N LYS A 160 0.79 -32.15 7.84
CA LYS A 160 1.34 -32.28 6.49
C LYS A 160 0.64 -33.41 5.74
N GLU A 161 0.46 -34.53 6.40
CA GLU A 161 -0.23 -35.67 5.84
C GLU A 161 -1.68 -35.34 5.47
N VAL A 162 -2.39 -34.65 6.36
CA VAL A 162 -3.76 -34.16 6.09
C VAL A 162 -3.81 -33.29 4.83
N ALA A 163 -2.89 -32.36 4.68
CA ALA A 163 -2.85 -31.50 3.50
C ALA A 163 -2.57 -32.32 2.22
N GLU A 164 -1.61 -33.25 2.28
CA GLU A 164 -1.27 -34.10 1.13
C GLU A 164 -2.45 -34.97 0.70
N VAL A 165 -3.17 -35.57 1.66
CA VAL A 165 -4.35 -36.39 1.37
C VAL A 165 -5.48 -35.53 0.80
N LEU A 166 -5.76 -34.37 1.40
CA LEU A 166 -6.81 -33.45 0.91
C LEU A 166 -6.56 -33.05 -0.54
N PHE A 167 -5.30 -32.73 -0.89
CA PHE A 167 -4.97 -32.35 -2.27
C PHE A 167 -5.00 -33.51 -3.26
N LYS A 168 -4.65 -34.73 -2.83
CA LYS A 168 -4.81 -35.96 -3.64
C LYS A 168 -6.26 -36.27 -3.96
N GLN A 169 -7.17 -36.02 -3.03
CA GLN A 169 -8.61 -36.25 -3.21
C GLN A 169 -9.29 -35.18 -4.11
N GLY A 170 -8.59 -34.11 -4.43
CA GLY A 170 -9.12 -32.97 -5.15
C GLY A 170 -9.68 -31.91 -4.20
N TYR A 171 -8.91 -30.85 -4.03
CA TYR A 171 -9.33 -29.70 -3.26
C TYR A 171 -10.48 -28.98 -3.96
N LEU A 172 -11.63 -28.86 -3.29
CA LEU A 172 -12.87 -28.32 -3.85
C LEU A 172 -13.01 -26.79 -3.69
N GLY A 173 -12.04 -26.16 -3.08
CA GLY A 173 -12.08 -24.73 -2.76
C GLY A 173 -11.56 -23.79 -3.86
N PRO A 174 -11.60 -22.43 -3.64
CA PRO A 174 -11.05 -21.48 -4.59
C PRO A 174 -9.53 -21.61 -4.65
N THR A 175 -9.03 -21.43 -5.86
CA THR A 175 -7.58 -21.45 -6.08
C THR A 175 -7.16 -20.25 -6.91
N LEU A 176 -6.04 -19.66 -6.53
CA LEU A 176 -5.31 -18.70 -7.35
C LEU A 176 -4.13 -19.46 -8.01
N ARG A 177 -4.08 -19.45 -9.34
CA ARG A 177 -2.99 -20.06 -10.10
C ARG A 177 -2.08 -18.99 -10.66
N VAL A 178 -0.79 -19.10 -10.42
CA VAL A 178 0.22 -18.21 -10.98
C VAL A 178 0.96 -18.95 -12.08
N HIS A 179 0.76 -18.51 -13.30
CA HIS A 179 1.33 -19.12 -14.50
C HIS A 179 2.72 -18.59 -14.82
N SER A 180 2.91 -17.29 -14.62
CA SER A 180 4.24 -16.67 -14.74
C SER A 180 4.40 -15.48 -13.78
N TYR A 181 5.64 -15.27 -13.35
CA TYR A 181 6.07 -14.13 -12.57
C TYR A 181 7.39 -13.62 -13.13
N ARG A 182 7.39 -12.44 -13.74
CA ARG A 182 8.55 -11.87 -14.41
C ARG A 182 8.91 -10.54 -13.79
N ILE A 183 10.21 -10.33 -13.60
CA ILE A 183 10.77 -9.07 -13.13
C ILE A 183 11.83 -8.65 -14.13
N GLU A 184 11.67 -7.49 -14.71
CA GLU A 184 12.55 -6.94 -15.74
C GLU A 184 13.04 -5.56 -15.30
N ALA A 185 14.36 -5.36 -15.28
CA ALA A 185 14.91 -4.03 -15.10
C ALA A 185 14.65 -3.22 -16.38
N LEU A 186 14.02 -2.07 -16.20
CA LEU A 186 13.76 -1.18 -17.34
C LEU A 186 15.02 -0.35 -17.65
N PRO A 187 15.26 -0.07 -18.94
CA PRO A 187 16.27 0.91 -19.30
C PRO A 187 15.87 2.27 -18.71
N GLY A 188 16.80 2.96 -18.12
CA GLY A 188 16.59 4.26 -17.52
C GLY A 188 17.89 5.02 -17.41
N GLU A 189 17.78 6.33 -17.38
CA GLU A 189 18.91 7.20 -17.07
C GLU A 189 19.38 6.95 -15.63
N TRP A 190 20.65 6.73 -15.47
CA TRP A 190 21.28 6.66 -14.17
C TRP A 190 22.32 7.77 -14.06
N PRO A 191 22.32 8.57 -13.00
CA PRO A 191 21.37 8.55 -11.88
C PRO A 191 19.98 9.11 -12.23
N PRO A 192 18.91 8.71 -11.50
CA PRO A 192 17.57 9.23 -11.73
C PRO A 192 17.49 10.74 -11.45
N LYS A 193 16.52 11.43 -12.05
CA LYS A 193 16.32 12.89 -11.84
C LYS A 193 16.22 13.28 -10.36
N SER A 194 15.63 12.43 -9.53
CA SER A 194 15.56 12.62 -8.07
C SER A 194 16.95 12.63 -7.42
N HIS A 195 17.88 11.81 -7.91
CA HIS A 195 19.25 11.83 -7.42
C HIS A 195 19.95 13.14 -7.77
N ALA A 196 19.80 13.61 -9.01
CA ALA A 196 20.36 14.88 -9.43
C ALA A 196 19.82 16.07 -8.62
N ALA A 197 18.52 16.03 -8.25
CA ALA A 197 17.91 17.04 -7.41
C ALA A 197 18.48 17.09 -5.97
N LEU A 198 18.96 15.95 -5.45
CA LEU A 198 19.50 15.86 -4.08
C LEU A 198 21.04 16.03 -4.04
N TYR A 199 21.74 15.56 -5.07
CA TYR A 199 23.20 15.45 -5.04
C TYR A 199 23.88 16.27 -6.15
N GLY A 200 23.11 16.93 -7.00
CA GLY A 200 23.64 17.62 -8.19
C GLY A 200 23.82 16.69 -9.39
N THR A 201 24.20 17.27 -10.51
CA THR A 201 24.40 16.57 -11.79
C THR A 201 25.85 16.13 -12.01
N GLY A 202 26.78 16.62 -11.18
CA GLY A 202 28.21 16.32 -11.25
C GLY A 202 28.64 15.29 -10.20
N SER A 203 29.92 15.34 -9.85
CA SER A 203 30.47 14.55 -8.75
C SER A 203 29.85 15.01 -7.42
N ILE A 204 29.48 14.07 -6.55
CA ILE A 204 28.99 14.37 -5.20
C ILE A 204 30.05 15.16 -4.40
N GLU A 205 31.33 14.88 -4.63
CA GLU A 205 32.44 15.58 -3.94
C GLU A 205 32.49 17.09 -4.28
N GLU A 206 32.05 17.47 -5.46
CA GLU A 206 32.01 18.85 -5.93
C GLU A 206 30.66 19.53 -5.68
N ALA A 207 29.69 18.82 -5.08
CA ALA A 207 28.34 19.33 -4.86
C ALA A 207 28.33 20.59 -3.96
N ASP A 208 27.63 21.62 -4.40
CA ASP A 208 27.36 22.83 -3.64
C ASP A 208 26.25 22.56 -2.61
N LEU A 209 26.65 22.32 -1.38
CA LEU A 209 25.74 21.95 -0.29
C LEU A 209 24.71 23.03 -0.02
N GLN A 210 25.13 24.30 0.03
CA GLN A 210 24.22 25.40 0.35
C GLN A 210 23.12 25.54 -0.69
N LYS A 211 23.48 25.50 -1.96
CA LYS A 211 22.53 25.58 -3.07
C LYS A 211 21.55 24.40 -3.09
N LEU A 212 22.04 23.19 -2.89
CA LEU A 212 21.20 21.99 -2.90
C LEU A 212 20.26 21.94 -1.70
N PHE A 213 20.76 22.26 -0.50
CA PHE A 213 19.91 22.31 0.71
C PHE A 213 18.89 23.43 0.63
N HIS A 214 19.25 24.59 0.09
CA HIS A 214 18.31 25.68 -0.14
C HIS A 214 17.18 25.28 -1.07
N ALA A 215 17.48 24.74 -2.25
CA ALA A 215 16.48 24.29 -3.21
C ALA A 215 15.55 23.20 -2.64
N PHE A 216 16.12 22.31 -1.81
CA PHE A 216 15.34 21.30 -1.10
C PHE A 216 14.44 21.91 -0.01
N ALA A 217 14.99 22.84 0.78
CA ALA A 217 14.26 23.48 1.87
C ALA A 217 13.11 24.37 1.38
N GLU A 218 13.25 25.11 0.29
CA GLU A 218 12.14 25.88 -0.29
C GLU A 218 10.93 24.99 -0.60
N ARG A 219 11.19 23.81 -1.14
CA ARG A 219 10.12 22.83 -1.39
C ARG A 219 9.58 22.23 -0.09
N ALA A 220 10.47 21.84 0.83
CA ALA A 220 10.09 21.21 2.09
C ALA A 220 9.30 22.16 3.00
N TYR A 221 9.74 23.41 3.11
CA TYR A 221 9.12 24.44 3.95
C TYR A 221 7.93 25.14 3.29
N ARG A 222 7.76 24.93 1.96
CA ARG A 222 6.63 25.48 1.19
C ARG A 222 6.56 27.01 1.23
N ARG A 223 7.72 27.65 1.34
CA ARG A 223 7.90 29.11 1.38
C ARG A 223 9.27 29.48 0.80
N PRO A 224 9.49 30.74 0.44
CA PRO A 224 10.84 31.22 0.22
C PRO A 224 11.71 31.00 1.45
N VAL A 225 12.97 30.65 1.22
CA VAL A 225 13.97 30.39 2.25
C VAL A 225 15.17 31.29 1.97
N GLU A 226 15.72 31.92 2.99
CA GLU A 226 16.95 32.69 2.82
C GLU A 226 18.16 31.76 2.87
N LEU A 227 19.20 32.07 2.10
CA LEU A 227 20.38 31.21 2.00
C LEU A 227 21.02 30.93 3.39
N HIS A 228 21.06 31.92 4.26
CA HIS A 228 21.66 31.80 5.58
C HIS A 228 20.88 30.85 6.51
N GLU A 229 19.61 30.57 6.22
CA GLU A 229 18.84 29.58 6.99
C GLU A 229 19.43 28.16 6.81
N MET A 230 20.26 27.93 5.80
CA MET A 230 20.89 26.65 5.53
C MET A 230 22.25 26.47 6.21
N ASP A 231 22.82 27.50 6.80
CA ASP A 231 24.18 27.47 7.33
C ASP A 231 24.39 26.34 8.35
N SER A 232 23.47 26.16 9.28
CA SER A 232 23.55 25.10 10.29
C SER A 232 23.49 23.67 9.69
N PHE A 233 22.81 23.48 8.59
CA PHE A 233 22.74 22.19 7.89
C PHE A 233 23.98 21.94 7.04
N VAL A 234 24.57 22.98 6.48
CA VAL A 234 25.88 22.91 5.80
C VAL A 234 26.97 22.58 6.80
N ASP A 235 27.00 23.27 7.95
CA ASP A 235 27.96 23.01 9.04
C ASP A 235 27.84 21.55 9.53
N LEU A 236 26.62 21.05 9.73
CA LEU A 236 26.37 19.67 10.10
C LEU A 236 26.98 18.69 9.09
N ALA A 237 26.73 18.91 7.81
CA ALA A 237 27.27 18.05 6.76
C ALA A 237 28.81 18.11 6.69
N GLN A 238 29.40 19.31 6.82
CA GLN A 238 30.85 19.50 6.83
C GLN A 238 31.51 18.82 8.04
N GLN A 239 30.89 18.91 9.20
CA GLN A 239 31.36 18.24 10.41
C GLN A 239 31.35 16.71 10.24
N LEU A 240 30.27 16.13 9.72
CA LEU A 240 30.17 14.70 9.50
C LEU A 240 31.25 14.21 8.50
N VAL A 241 31.56 15.00 7.48
CA VAL A 241 32.67 14.68 6.56
C VAL A 241 34.01 14.73 7.30
N ALA A 242 34.24 15.74 8.15
CA ALA A 242 35.45 15.83 8.96
C ALA A 242 35.61 14.66 9.93
N ASP A 243 34.49 14.10 10.42
CA ASP A 243 34.43 12.92 11.28
C ASP A 243 34.62 11.59 10.50
N GLY A 244 34.87 11.66 9.19
CA GLY A 244 35.20 10.50 8.34
C GLY A 244 34.02 9.84 7.62
N ASN A 245 32.83 10.44 7.65
CA ASN A 245 31.70 9.97 6.85
C ASN A 245 31.88 10.37 5.38
N SER A 246 31.31 9.60 4.46
CA SER A 246 31.25 10.02 3.06
C SER A 246 30.37 11.27 2.90
N LYS A 247 30.69 12.12 1.91
CA LYS A 247 29.89 13.33 1.63
C LYS A 247 28.42 12.99 1.36
N GLN A 248 28.15 11.85 0.71
CA GLN A 248 26.78 11.39 0.48
C GLN A 248 26.03 11.10 1.78
N GLU A 249 26.66 10.44 2.74
CA GLU A 249 26.05 10.15 4.05
C GLU A 249 25.83 11.43 4.85
N ALA A 250 26.78 12.34 4.83
CA ALA A 250 26.68 13.65 5.46
C ALA A 250 25.50 14.47 4.87
N MET A 251 25.36 14.50 3.53
CA MET A 251 24.23 15.15 2.87
C MET A 251 22.90 14.51 3.23
N LYS A 252 22.82 13.17 3.31
CA LYS A 252 21.60 12.49 3.76
C LYS A 252 21.21 12.89 5.18
N ALA A 253 22.19 12.99 6.10
CA ALA A 253 21.93 13.41 7.48
C ALA A 253 21.39 14.85 7.52
N ALA A 254 21.95 15.77 6.74
CA ALA A 254 21.47 17.14 6.63
C ALA A 254 20.04 17.23 6.06
N TYR A 255 19.71 16.47 5.01
CA TYR A 255 18.34 16.39 4.51
C TYR A 255 17.34 15.85 5.54
N VAL A 256 17.76 14.84 6.32
CA VAL A 256 16.93 14.34 7.44
C VAL A 256 16.75 15.43 8.48
N ALA A 257 17.78 16.19 8.82
CA ALA A 257 17.69 17.29 9.78
C ALA A 257 16.73 18.39 9.27
N ILE A 258 16.77 18.76 7.96
CA ILE A 258 15.80 19.70 7.36
C ILE A 258 14.37 19.16 7.50
N LEU A 259 14.13 17.87 7.25
CA LEU A 259 12.82 17.25 7.40
C LEU A 259 12.38 17.07 8.88
N CYS A 260 13.30 17.13 9.82
CA CYS A 260 13.01 17.14 11.27
C CYS A 260 12.82 18.55 11.85
N SER A 261 13.05 19.59 11.05
CA SER A 261 12.91 20.98 11.53
C SER A 261 11.44 21.36 11.76
N PRO A 262 11.18 22.31 12.66
CA PRO A 262 9.85 22.87 12.86
C PRO A 262 9.23 23.45 11.58
N ASP A 263 10.04 24.03 10.69
CA ASP A 263 9.61 24.61 9.42
C ASP A 263 8.99 23.60 8.46
N PHE A 264 9.46 22.35 8.51
CA PHE A 264 8.85 21.26 7.75
C PHE A 264 7.64 20.66 8.45
N ILE A 265 7.75 20.39 9.77
CA ILE A 265 6.75 19.63 10.54
C ILE A 265 5.48 20.45 10.74
N TYR A 266 5.61 21.75 10.97
CA TYR A 266 4.48 22.63 11.24
C TYR A 266 4.13 23.48 10.03
N LEU A 267 2.85 23.80 9.88
CA LEU A 267 2.38 24.82 8.96
C LEU A 267 2.51 26.17 9.67
N GLN A 268 3.69 26.77 9.54
CA GLN A 268 3.94 28.08 10.13
C GLN A 268 3.10 29.16 9.48
N GLN A 269 2.53 30.03 10.28
CA GLN A 269 1.77 31.19 9.82
C GLN A 269 1.74 32.26 10.90
N ASN A 270 1.76 33.50 10.47
CA ASN A 270 1.53 34.63 11.35
C ASN A 270 0.04 34.69 11.76
N SER A 271 -0.23 35.29 12.92
CA SER A 271 -1.61 35.58 13.34
C SER A 271 -2.27 36.55 12.36
N GLY A 272 -3.55 36.34 12.07
CA GLY A 272 -4.31 37.17 11.16
C GLY A 272 -4.55 36.55 9.78
N LYS A 273 -4.56 37.39 8.72
CA LYS A 273 -4.78 36.95 7.34
C LYS A 273 -3.62 36.06 6.85
N LEU A 274 -3.94 34.94 6.24
CA LEU A 274 -2.93 34.04 5.65
C LEU A 274 -2.23 34.75 4.49
N ASN A 275 -0.91 34.56 4.40
CA ASN A 275 -0.20 34.89 3.18
C ASN A 275 -0.43 33.80 2.12
N ASP A 276 -0.07 34.08 0.87
CA ASP A 276 -0.35 33.18 -0.25
C ASP A 276 0.37 31.81 -0.13
N PHE A 277 1.55 31.73 0.49
CA PHE A 277 2.25 30.47 0.73
C PHE A 277 1.54 29.62 1.79
N ALA A 278 1.06 30.24 2.86
CA ALA A 278 0.27 29.56 3.88
C ALA A 278 -1.08 29.09 3.30
N LEU A 279 -1.69 29.90 2.43
CA LEU A 279 -2.93 29.56 1.74
C LEU A 279 -2.72 28.38 0.77
N ALA A 280 -1.66 28.40 -0.05
CA ALA A 280 -1.27 27.31 -0.93
C ALA A 280 -1.07 26.00 -0.16
N SER A 281 -0.35 26.08 0.96
CA SER A 281 -0.10 24.92 1.82
C SER A 281 -1.39 24.37 2.41
N ARG A 282 -2.25 25.22 2.98
CA ARG A 282 -3.52 24.76 3.55
C ARG A 282 -4.45 24.16 2.51
N LEU A 283 -4.57 24.78 1.36
CA LEU A 283 -5.41 24.29 0.28
C LEU A 283 -4.93 22.91 -0.21
N SER A 284 -3.63 22.77 -0.44
CA SER A 284 -3.07 21.51 -0.95
C SER A 284 -3.14 20.37 0.08
N TYR A 285 -2.83 20.62 1.33
CA TYR A 285 -2.98 19.59 2.36
C TYR A 285 -4.43 19.22 2.64
N PHE A 286 -5.35 20.18 2.53
CA PHE A 286 -6.76 19.91 2.70
C PHE A 286 -7.32 19.03 1.57
N LEU A 287 -7.03 19.36 0.31
CA LEU A 287 -7.59 18.66 -0.85
C LEU A 287 -6.77 17.43 -1.28
N TRP A 288 -5.44 17.47 -1.12
CA TRP A 288 -4.55 16.44 -1.66
C TRP A 288 -3.78 15.66 -0.58
N SER A 289 -3.83 16.10 0.67
CA SER A 289 -2.96 15.58 1.76
C SER A 289 -1.47 15.56 1.36
N SER A 290 -1.07 16.52 0.55
CA SER A 290 0.26 16.65 -0.02
C SER A 290 0.66 18.11 -0.14
N MET A 291 1.97 18.35 -0.38
CA MET A 291 2.52 19.68 -0.58
C MET A 291 1.94 20.37 -1.83
N PRO A 292 1.96 21.72 -1.88
CA PRO A 292 1.58 22.48 -3.06
C PRO A 292 2.36 22.06 -4.32
N ASP A 293 1.69 22.10 -5.46
CA ASP A 293 2.35 21.95 -6.75
C ASP A 293 3.00 23.26 -7.23
N GLU A 294 3.72 23.19 -8.33
CA GLU A 294 4.43 24.35 -8.89
C GLU A 294 3.48 25.49 -9.28
N GLU A 295 2.25 25.17 -9.72
CA GLU A 295 1.26 26.19 -10.09
C GLU A 295 0.82 26.99 -8.86
N LEU A 296 0.47 26.31 -7.76
CA LEU A 296 0.14 26.99 -6.51
C LEU A 296 1.31 27.81 -5.96
N MET A 297 2.53 27.22 -5.98
CA MET A 297 3.72 27.94 -5.51
C MET A 297 4.06 29.15 -6.36
N LYS A 298 3.84 29.08 -7.67
CA LYS A 298 4.00 30.22 -8.58
C LYS A 298 3.02 31.33 -8.25
N LEU A 299 1.73 31.03 -8.11
CA LEU A 299 0.71 31.97 -7.75
C LEU A 299 0.97 32.63 -6.40
N ALA A 300 1.48 31.83 -5.43
CA ALA A 300 1.88 32.36 -4.14
C ALA A 300 3.06 33.35 -4.23
N ARG A 301 4.08 33.06 -5.06
CA ARG A 301 5.19 34.00 -5.32
C ARG A 301 4.72 35.28 -5.98
N GLU A 302 3.70 35.22 -6.84
CA GLU A 302 3.11 36.34 -7.53
C GLU A 302 2.10 37.12 -6.68
N GLY A 303 1.78 36.66 -5.47
CA GLY A 303 0.79 37.29 -4.59
C GLY A 303 -0.64 37.26 -5.12
N LYS A 304 -0.98 36.25 -5.97
CA LYS A 304 -2.27 36.16 -6.68
C LYS A 304 -3.22 35.13 -6.08
N LEU A 305 -2.75 34.24 -5.24
CA LEU A 305 -3.57 33.14 -4.75
C LEU A 305 -4.66 33.60 -3.78
N SER A 306 -4.46 34.71 -3.08
CA SER A 306 -5.46 35.30 -2.19
C SER A 306 -6.58 36.08 -2.91
N ASP A 307 -6.51 36.20 -4.24
CA ASP A 307 -7.64 36.66 -5.05
C ASP A 307 -8.76 35.63 -5.05
N GLY A 308 -10.00 36.05 -4.82
CA GLY A 308 -11.14 35.13 -4.64
C GLY A 308 -11.46 34.32 -5.89
N ASP A 309 -11.36 34.88 -7.06
CA ASP A 309 -11.64 34.17 -8.32
C ASP A 309 -10.52 33.21 -8.66
N GLU A 310 -9.27 33.61 -8.41
CA GLU A 310 -8.13 32.71 -8.58
C GLU A 310 -8.15 31.54 -7.60
N LEU A 311 -8.46 31.79 -6.33
CA LEU A 311 -8.59 30.74 -5.31
C LEU A 311 -9.68 29.73 -5.69
N LYS A 312 -10.82 30.21 -6.18
CA LYS A 312 -11.90 29.35 -6.67
C LYS A 312 -11.44 28.51 -7.86
N ARG A 313 -10.77 29.14 -8.85
CA ARG A 313 -10.24 28.44 -10.02
C ARG A 313 -9.27 27.32 -9.65
N GLN A 314 -8.36 27.61 -8.72
CA GLN A 314 -7.41 26.61 -8.23
C GLN A 314 -8.10 25.48 -7.44
N THR A 315 -9.09 25.81 -6.62
CA THR A 315 -9.88 24.80 -5.90
C THR A 315 -10.59 23.85 -6.86
N GLU A 316 -11.24 24.39 -7.91
CA GLU A 316 -11.90 23.56 -8.93
C GLU A 316 -10.91 22.70 -9.73
N ARG A 317 -9.73 23.24 -10.07
CA ARG A 317 -8.65 22.49 -10.70
C ARG A 317 -8.21 21.31 -9.82
N MET A 318 -7.98 21.60 -8.54
CA MET A 318 -7.47 20.61 -7.58
C MET A 318 -8.48 19.52 -7.27
N LEU A 319 -9.77 19.82 -7.24
CA LEU A 319 -10.83 18.81 -7.05
C LEU A 319 -10.94 17.86 -8.25
N LYS A 320 -10.54 18.27 -9.45
CA LYS A 320 -10.51 17.43 -10.66
C LYS A 320 -9.24 16.58 -10.77
N ASP A 321 -8.21 16.86 -9.96
CA ASP A 321 -6.98 16.08 -9.94
C ASP A 321 -7.19 14.75 -9.22
N PRO A 322 -6.59 13.62 -9.69
CA PRO A 322 -6.65 12.33 -9.01
C PRO A 322 -6.22 12.36 -7.53
N LYS A 323 -5.37 13.32 -7.13
CA LYS A 323 -4.97 13.51 -5.73
C LYS A 323 -6.15 13.92 -4.82
N ALA A 324 -7.24 14.46 -5.38
CA ALA A 324 -8.44 14.79 -4.62
C ALA A 324 -9.13 13.59 -3.99
N ALA A 325 -8.81 12.35 -4.41
CA ALA A 325 -9.21 11.14 -3.71
C ALA A 325 -8.74 11.12 -2.23
N ALA A 326 -7.71 11.88 -1.88
CA ALA A 326 -7.31 12.05 -0.49
C ALA A 326 -8.37 12.84 0.32
N PHE A 327 -8.98 13.86 -0.27
CA PHE A 327 -10.04 14.64 0.37
C PHE A 327 -11.28 13.77 0.64
N THR A 328 -11.78 13.05 -0.37
CA THR A 328 -12.97 12.21 -0.22
C THR A 328 -12.81 11.14 0.83
N ARG A 329 -11.58 10.67 1.05
CA ARG A 329 -11.25 9.68 2.07
C ARG A 329 -11.04 10.28 3.45
N HIS A 330 -10.18 11.29 3.58
CA HIS A 330 -9.72 11.76 4.89
C HIS A 330 -10.70 12.72 5.54
N PHE A 331 -11.43 13.53 4.78
CA PHE A 331 -12.40 14.46 5.34
C PHE A 331 -13.56 13.73 6.03
N PRO A 332 -14.28 12.79 5.38
CA PRO A 332 -15.33 12.01 6.04
C PRO A 332 -14.80 11.15 7.20
N GLU A 333 -13.60 10.57 7.04
CA GLU A 333 -12.95 9.79 8.09
C GLU A 333 -12.80 10.58 9.39
N ARG A 334 -12.39 11.85 9.29
CA ARG A 334 -12.23 12.74 10.45
C ARG A 334 -13.55 13.31 10.93
N TRP A 335 -14.39 13.78 10.03
CA TRP A 335 -15.70 14.36 10.34
C TRP A 335 -16.62 13.36 11.05
N LEU A 336 -16.72 12.14 10.54
CA LEU A 336 -17.57 11.08 11.07
C LEU A 336 -16.85 10.18 12.09
N LYS A 337 -15.60 10.49 12.43
CA LYS A 337 -14.75 9.70 13.34
C LYS A 337 -14.61 8.23 12.95
N LEU A 338 -14.56 7.94 11.65
CA LEU A 338 -14.52 6.57 11.15
C LEU A 338 -13.24 5.81 11.59
N TYR A 339 -12.19 6.52 11.99
CA TYR A 339 -11.00 5.93 12.59
C TYR A 339 -11.24 5.24 13.95
N GLU A 340 -12.40 5.48 14.58
CA GLU A 340 -12.82 4.78 15.79
C GLU A 340 -13.50 3.44 15.49
N LEU A 341 -13.90 3.20 14.25
CA LEU A 341 -14.45 1.91 13.84
C LEU A 341 -13.41 0.80 14.05
N GLY A 342 -13.82 -0.24 14.79
CA GLY A 342 -12.94 -1.36 15.14
C GLY A 342 -12.18 -1.20 16.46
N ARG A 343 -12.22 -0.06 17.14
CA ARG A 343 -11.68 0.10 18.51
C ARG A 343 -12.52 -0.65 19.53
N MET A 344 -13.85 -0.67 19.37
CA MET A 344 -14.75 -1.52 20.13
C MET A 344 -15.18 -2.68 19.25
N GLU A 345 -14.82 -3.89 19.65
CA GLU A 345 -15.31 -5.08 19.00
C GLU A 345 -16.56 -5.59 19.75
N PRO A 346 -17.74 -5.64 19.11
CA PRO A 346 -18.93 -6.22 19.71
C PRO A 346 -18.69 -7.71 19.99
N ASP A 347 -19.47 -8.27 20.94
CA ASP A 347 -19.38 -9.71 21.25
C ASP A 347 -19.68 -10.53 19.99
N LYS A 348 -18.73 -11.35 19.58
CA LYS A 348 -18.83 -12.24 18.42
C LYS A 348 -19.96 -13.27 18.53
N ARG A 349 -20.41 -13.55 19.75
CA ARG A 349 -21.49 -14.50 20.07
C ARG A 349 -22.87 -13.86 20.04
N GLY A 350 -22.97 -12.53 20.03
CA GLY A 350 -24.20 -11.77 20.06
C GLY A 350 -24.80 -11.50 18.67
N PRO A 351 -25.88 -10.73 18.62
CA PRO A 351 -26.58 -10.36 17.38
C PRO A 351 -25.70 -9.55 16.43
N PHE A 352 -24.59 -9.00 16.90
CA PHE A 352 -23.64 -8.20 16.13
C PHE A 352 -22.56 -9.02 15.41
N GLY A 353 -22.67 -10.34 15.33
CA GLY A 353 -21.73 -11.18 14.58
C GLY A 353 -21.58 -10.78 13.11
N HIS A 354 -22.56 -10.12 12.52
CA HIS A 354 -22.49 -9.54 11.17
C HIS A 354 -21.49 -8.38 11.05
N TYR A 355 -21.24 -7.64 12.13
CA TYR A 355 -20.26 -6.53 12.13
C TYR A 355 -18.89 -6.95 11.60
N PHE A 356 -18.40 -8.13 11.98
CA PHE A 356 -17.11 -8.65 11.55
C PHE A 356 -17.05 -8.97 10.05
N ARG A 357 -18.19 -9.11 9.39
CA ARG A 357 -18.28 -9.32 7.94
C ARG A 357 -18.32 -8.02 7.17
N VAL A 358 -18.89 -6.99 7.74
CA VAL A 358 -19.12 -5.71 7.04
C VAL A 358 -18.15 -4.60 7.44
N LYS A 359 -17.46 -4.72 8.58
CA LYS A 359 -16.59 -3.66 9.10
C LYS A 359 -15.56 -3.15 8.10
N ASP A 360 -15.00 -4.07 7.30
CA ASP A 360 -13.97 -3.74 6.32
C ASP A 360 -14.54 -2.98 5.10
N TYR A 361 -15.86 -2.97 4.93
CA TYR A 361 -16.59 -2.26 3.87
C TYR A 361 -17.20 -0.94 4.33
N LEU A 362 -17.32 -0.69 5.64
CA LEU A 362 -17.98 0.51 6.15
C LEU A 362 -17.26 1.80 5.72
N VAL A 363 -15.94 1.85 5.87
CA VAL A 363 -15.16 3.03 5.47
C VAL A 363 -15.14 3.21 3.95
N PRO A 364 -14.87 2.16 3.13
CA PRO A 364 -14.98 2.26 1.68
C PRO A 364 -16.36 2.68 1.17
N GLN A 365 -17.44 2.26 1.83
CA GLN A 365 -18.79 2.68 1.47
C GLN A 365 -19.00 4.19 1.66
N VAL A 366 -18.54 4.73 2.79
CA VAL A 366 -18.63 6.18 3.06
C VAL A 366 -17.78 6.96 2.06
N ASP A 367 -16.56 6.49 1.73
CA ASP A 367 -15.70 7.12 0.71
C ASP A 367 -16.38 7.11 -0.67
N ALA A 368 -16.97 5.99 -1.08
CA ALA A 368 -17.66 5.89 -2.35
C ALA A 368 -18.87 6.82 -2.43
N PHE A 369 -19.68 6.87 -1.37
CA PHE A 369 -20.83 7.78 -1.28
C PHE A 369 -20.41 9.25 -1.33
N PHE A 370 -19.40 9.63 -0.53
CA PHE A 370 -18.92 11.01 -0.49
C PHE A 370 -18.36 11.43 -1.85
N ARG A 371 -17.63 10.53 -2.52
CA ARG A 371 -17.10 10.77 -3.86
C ARG A 371 -18.20 10.94 -4.88
N ASP A 372 -19.22 10.10 -4.85
CA ASP A 372 -20.36 10.17 -5.78
C ASP A 372 -21.09 11.51 -5.66
N VAL A 373 -21.39 11.95 -4.42
CA VAL A 373 -22.02 13.27 -4.20
C VAL A 373 -21.13 14.42 -4.71
N LEU A 374 -19.82 14.33 -4.52
CA LEU A 374 -18.88 15.36 -4.97
C LEU A 374 -18.74 15.38 -6.51
N GLU A 375 -18.56 14.24 -7.15
CA GLU A 375 -18.36 14.12 -8.60
C GLU A 375 -19.62 14.49 -9.39
N ASN A 376 -20.80 14.17 -8.86
CA ASN A 376 -22.08 14.47 -9.49
C ASN A 376 -22.68 15.82 -9.05
N ASN A 377 -21.91 16.64 -8.29
CA ASN A 377 -22.38 17.92 -7.74
C ASN A 377 -23.72 17.78 -7.01
N GLY A 378 -23.86 16.71 -6.23
CA GLY A 378 -25.07 16.40 -5.49
C GLY A 378 -25.33 17.44 -4.38
N PRO A 379 -26.59 17.62 -3.96
CA PRO A 379 -26.94 18.57 -2.91
C PRO A 379 -26.34 18.17 -1.57
N ILE A 380 -25.82 19.15 -0.82
CA ILE A 380 -25.18 18.94 0.51
C ILE A 380 -26.10 18.18 1.48
N ARG A 381 -27.41 18.36 1.35
CA ARG A 381 -28.40 17.63 2.19
C ARG A 381 -28.26 16.11 2.10
N HIS A 382 -27.73 15.58 1.00
CA HIS A 382 -27.51 14.12 0.84
C HIS A 382 -26.54 13.56 1.89
N PHE A 383 -25.67 14.38 2.47
CA PHE A 383 -24.80 13.92 3.56
C PHE A 383 -25.54 13.70 4.88
N ILE A 384 -26.78 14.19 5.01
CA ILE A 384 -27.58 14.07 6.23
C ILE A 384 -28.83 13.21 5.98
N ASP A 385 -29.46 13.39 4.82
CA ASP A 385 -30.68 12.72 4.44
C ASP A 385 -30.58 12.27 2.97
N SER A 386 -30.35 10.99 2.77
CA SER A 386 -30.09 10.40 1.47
C SER A 386 -30.89 9.13 1.29
N ASP A 387 -31.62 9.03 0.18
CA ASP A 387 -32.34 7.84 -0.26
C ASP A 387 -31.44 6.84 -1.00
N TYR A 388 -30.11 6.97 -0.85
CA TYR A 388 -29.16 6.06 -1.44
C TYR A 388 -29.30 4.66 -0.83
N THR A 389 -29.56 3.67 -1.65
CA THR A 389 -29.60 2.26 -1.29
C THR A 389 -28.42 1.50 -1.94
#